data_4e95f40785bc34ddba2ba395c9b8d78e
#
_entry.id   4e95f40785bc34ddba2ba395c9b8d78e
#
_cell.length_a   1.000
_cell.length_b   1.000
_cell.length_c   1.000
_cell.angle_alpha   90.00
_cell.angle_beta   90.00
_cell.angle_gamma   90.00
#
_symmetry.space_group_name_H-M   'P 1'
#
loop_
_entity.id
_entity.type
_entity.pdbx_description
1 polymer ?
#
loop_
_entity_poly.entity_id
_entity_poly.type
_entity_poly.pdbx_seq_one_letter_code
_entity_poly.pdbx_strand_id
1 'polypeptide(L)'
;IGVSSCLIGEKVRWNGDHKQDRYVREILSRYFEYIPVCPEVEVGMGVPRETVALYGDPEKPSMISKKTQTDWTKPMEKYIKSRINTLSADDLCGYIFKSKSPSCGMSRVPLYSEFGSHKVKHGPGMFANAFINSFPLVPTEDEGRLNDPRIRENFIVRVFSFKRFNLLLNQKFSLGKWVKFHTQHKFLLLAHSRKHYDDLGELVAHSKTIKPSELKKKYGELFMEALTSKSTPKKNTDVLLHMMGFLKKLLTKIEKEDILSTIEDYRSEILPLIVPVTLIRHQVKKH
;
A
#
# COMPACT_ATOMS: atom_id res chain seq x y z
N ILE A 1 -3.96 -6.71 -7.48
CA ILE A 1 -3.70 -6.62 -6.04
C ILE A 1 -4.43 -7.72 -5.29
N GLY A 2 -3.86 -8.20 -4.15
CA GLY A 2 -4.53 -9.13 -3.25
C GLY A 2 -5.68 -8.44 -2.49
N VAL A 3 -6.74 -9.19 -2.18
CA VAL A 3 -7.87 -8.67 -1.43
C VAL A 3 -8.50 -9.76 -0.56
N SER A 4 -8.90 -9.42 0.66
CA SER A 4 -9.71 -10.35 1.45
C SER A 4 -11.07 -10.57 0.78
N SER A 5 -11.37 -11.80 0.37
CA SER A 5 -12.51 -12.19 -0.49
C SER A 5 -13.87 -11.65 -0.02
N CYS A 6 -14.09 -11.56 1.30
CA CYS A 6 -15.34 -11.02 1.84
C CYS A 6 -15.56 -9.53 1.50
N LEU A 7 -14.50 -8.77 1.19
CA LEU A 7 -14.61 -7.33 0.84
C LEU A 7 -15.16 -7.10 -0.56
N ILE A 8 -15.00 -8.05 -1.47
CA ILE A 8 -15.53 -7.98 -2.84
C ILE A 8 -16.88 -8.66 -3.00
N GLY A 9 -17.48 -9.13 -1.89
CA GLY A 9 -18.84 -9.68 -1.85
C GLY A 9 -18.92 -11.21 -1.85
N GLU A 10 -17.79 -11.92 -1.74
CA GLU A 10 -17.82 -13.37 -1.60
C GLU A 10 -18.37 -13.77 -0.22
N LYS A 11 -19.27 -14.75 -0.19
CA LYS A 11 -19.96 -15.25 1.02
C LYS A 11 -19.06 -16.23 1.79
N VAL A 12 -17.91 -15.76 2.26
CA VAL A 12 -16.85 -16.55 2.90
C VAL A 12 -16.68 -16.28 4.39
N ARG A 13 -17.58 -15.51 5.00
CA ARG A 13 -17.51 -15.25 6.44
C ARG A 13 -18.05 -16.42 7.26
N TRP A 14 -17.71 -16.40 8.55
CA TRP A 14 -18.11 -17.41 9.52
C TRP A 14 -19.63 -17.67 9.55
N ASN A 15 -20.44 -16.66 9.29
CA ASN A 15 -21.91 -16.74 9.28
C ASN A 15 -22.51 -17.01 7.88
N GLY A 16 -21.70 -17.35 6.89
CA GLY A 16 -22.16 -17.57 5.52
C GLY A 16 -22.49 -16.30 4.73
N ASP A 17 -22.10 -15.13 5.24
CA ASP A 17 -22.32 -13.84 4.58
C ASP A 17 -21.01 -13.23 4.07
N HIS A 18 -21.05 -12.02 3.55
CA HIS A 18 -19.91 -11.22 3.13
C HIS A 18 -19.74 -9.96 4.01
N LYS A 19 -18.67 -9.20 3.79
CA LYS A 19 -18.48 -7.86 4.35
C LYS A 19 -18.05 -6.93 3.23
N GLN A 20 -18.83 -6.91 2.17
CA GLN A 20 -18.55 -6.11 0.99
C GLN A 20 -18.26 -4.67 1.39
N ASP A 21 -17.16 -4.16 0.87
CA ASP A 21 -16.80 -2.75 0.90
C ASP A 21 -17.12 -2.14 -0.47
N ARG A 22 -17.98 -1.13 -0.48
CA ARG A 22 -18.44 -0.51 -1.72
C ARG A 22 -17.31 0.15 -2.51
N TYR A 23 -16.39 0.82 -1.82
CA TYR A 23 -15.28 1.49 -2.47
C TYR A 23 -14.32 0.47 -3.12
N VAL A 24 -13.99 -0.59 -2.39
CA VAL A 24 -13.15 -1.67 -2.91
C VAL A 24 -13.82 -2.34 -4.11
N ARG A 25 -15.08 -2.76 -3.97
CA ARG A 25 -15.77 -3.53 -5.00
C ARG A 25 -16.15 -2.73 -6.25
N GLU A 26 -16.68 -1.49 -6.09
CA GLU A 26 -17.29 -0.75 -7.20
C GLU A 26 -16.35 0.28 -7.83
N ILE A 27 -15.43 0.84 -7.04
CA ILE A 27 -14.54 1.90 -7.51
C ILE A 27 -13.16 1.36 -7.84
N LEU A 28 -12.48 0.71 -6.88
CA LEU A 28 -11.12 0.24 -7.11
C LEU A 28 -11.04 -0.92 -8.11
N SER A 29 -12.08 -1.74 -8.23
CA SER A 29 -12.14 -2.83 -9.23
C SER A 29 -12.07 -2.36 -10.68
N ARG A 30 -12.34 -1.07 -10.93
CA ARG A 30 -12.18 -0.47 -12.28
C ARG A 30 -10.71 -0.24 -12.66
N TYR A 31 -9.82 -0.27 -11.68
CA TYR A 31 -8.40 0.06 -11.85
C TYR A 31 -7.47 -1.08 -11.45
N PHE A 32 -7.97 -2.04 -10.68
CA PHE A 32 -7.20 -3.15 -10.14
C PHE A 32 -7.85 -4.49 -10.47
N GLU A 33 -7.02 -5.42 -10.93
CA GLU A 33 -7.36 -6.84 -10.93
C GLU A 33 -7.13 -7.41 -9.54
N TYR A 34 -8.12 -8.16 -9.03
CA TYR A 34 -8.08 -8.72 -7.68
C TYR A 34 -7.67 -10.18 -7.69
N ILE A 35 -6.80 -10.53 -6.73
CA ILE A 35 -6.54 -11.90 -6.31
C ILE A 35 -7.23 -12.10 -4.97
N PRO A 36 -8.42 -12.72 -4.96
CA PRO A 36 -9.16 -12.95 -3.74
C PRO A 36 -8.47 -13.99 -2.85
N VAL A 37 -8.48 -13.76 -1.54
CA VAL A 37 -7.90 -14.68 -0.55
C VAL A 37 -8.80 -14.72 0.67
N CYS A 38 -9.21 -15.92 1.10
CA CYS A 38 -9.85 -16.16 2.38
C CYS A 38 -9.12 -17.26 3.14
N PRO A 39 -8.14 -16.94 4.00
CA PRO A 39 -7.33 -17.92 4.69
C PRO A 39 -8.13 -18.95 5.49
N GLU A 40 -9.25 -18.53 6.10
CA GLU A 40 -10.09 -19.39 6.92
C GLU A 40 -10.87 -20.41 6.07
N VAL A 41 -11.29 -20.06 4.87
CA VAL A 41 -11.95 -21.00 3.94
C VAL A 41 -10.90 -21.89 3.28
N GLU A 42 -9.81 -21.29 2.81
CA GLU A 42 -8.77 -22.01 2.07
C GLU A 42 -8.02 -23.03 2.95
N VAL A 43 -7.97 -22.82 4.27
CA VAL A 43 -7.41 -23.81 5.22
C VAL A 43 -8.38 -24.97 5.52
N GLY A 44 -9.64 -24.88 5.05
CA GLY A 44 -10.64 -25.93 5.21
C GLY A 44 -11.64 -25.76 6.36
N MET A 45 -11.75 -24.56 6.95
CA MET A 45 -12.75 -24.33 8.03
C MET A 45 -14.21 -24.37 7.54
N GLY A 46 -14.45 -24.25 6.21
CA GLY A 46 -15.80 -24.27 5.64
C GLY A 46 -16.58 -22.95 5.80
N VAL A 47 -17.82 -22.97 5.30
CA VAL A 47 -18.82 -21.88 5.40
C VAL A 47 -20.20 -22.49 5.51
N PRO A 48 -21.04 -22.16 6.52
CA PRO A 48 -20.71 -21.39 7.71
C PRO A 48 -19.73 -22.11 8.64
N ARG A 49 -19.08 -21.38 9.55
CA ARG A 49 -18.17 -21.97 10.55
C ARG A 49 -18.29 -21.24 11.88
N GLU A 50 -17.75 -21.83 12.92
CA GLU A 50 -17.60 -21.12 14.17
C GLU A 50 -16.51 -20.04 14.10
N THR A 51 -16.60 -19.06 14.99
CA THR A 51 -15.58 -17.99 15.06
C THR A 51 -14.30 -18.50 15.70
N VAL A 52 -13.18 -18.07 15.17
CA VAL A 52 -11.84 -18.30 15.74
C VAL A 52 -11.31 -17.04 16.42
N ALA A 53 -10.38 -17.21 17.35
CA ALA A 53 -9.68 -16.12 18.01
C ALA A 53 -8.20 -16.46 18.16
N LEU A 54 -7.38 -15.41 18.41
CA LEU A 54 -5.96 -15.57 18.69
C LEU A 54 -5.71 -15.60 20.20
N TYR A 55 -4.82 -16.50 20.62
CA TYR A 55 -4.46 -16.73 22.03
C TYR A 55 -2.95 -16.82 22.20
N GLY A 56 -2.47 -16.46 23.39
CA GLY A 56 -1.10 -16.66 23.84
C GLY A 56 -0.15 -15.54 23.51
N ASP A 57 1.03 -15.88 23.00
CA ASP A 57 2.09 -14.92 22.71
C ASP A 57 1.83 -14.12 21.43
N PRO A 58 1.95 -12.77 21.45
CA PRO A 58 1.83 -11.93 20.26
C PRO A 58 2.78 -12.31 19.11
N GLU A 59 3.96 -12.80 19.42
CA GLU A 59 4.95 -13.21 18.40
C GLU A 59 4.61 -14.54 17.76
N LYS A 60 3.89 -15.41 18.51
CA LYS A 60 3.50 -16.74 18.06
C LYS A 60 2.10 -17.11 18.57
N PRO A 61 1.06 -16.44 18.07
CA PRO A 61 -0.29 -16.66 18.54
C PRO A 61 -0.83 -18.02 18.05
N SER A 62 -1.67 -18.65 18.88
CA SER A 62 -2.45 -19.81 18.52
C SER A 62 -3.83 -19.37 18.00
N MET A 63 -4.34 -20.01 16.92
CA MET A 63 -5.66 -19.79 16.37
C MET A 63 -6.61 -20.91 16.82
N ILE A 64 -7.58 -20.57 17.67
CA ILE A 64 -8.45 -21.55 18.29
C ILE A 64 -9.93 -21.20 18.07
N SER A 65 -10.74 -22.19 17.73
CA SER A 65 -12.19 -22.09 17.65
C SER A 65 -12.82 -21.79 19.00
N LYS A 66 -13.79 -20.88 19.06
CA LYS A 66 -14.36 -20.40 20.32
C LYS A 66 -15.31 -21.38 21.00
N LYS A 67 -15.94 -22.28 20.24
CA LYS A 67 -16.89 -23.24 20.80
C LYS A 67 -16.25 -24.60 21.02
N THR A 68 -15.68 -25.18 19.95
CA THR A 68 -15.14 -26.56 19.99
C THR A 68 -13.71 -26.61 20.51
N GLN A 69 -13.04 -25.46 20.69
CA GLN A 69 -11.62 -25.35 21.06
C GLN A 69 -10.67 -26.05 20.07
N THR A 70 -11.12 -26.26 18.83
CA THR A 70 -10.28 -26.85 17.79
C THR A 70 -9.09 -25.92 17.51
N ASP A 71 -7.89 -26.47 17.55
CA ASP A 71 -6.64 -25.75 17.26
C ASP A 71 -6.37 -25.73 15.74
N TRP A 72 -6.47 -24.55 15.14
CA TRP A 72 -6.19 -24.29 13.73
C TRP A 72 -4.77 -23.75 13.48
N THR A 73 -3.94 -23.64 14.50
CA THR A 73 -2.63 -23.00 14.41
C THR A 73 -1.74 -23.66 13.33
N LYS A 74 -1.47 -24.97 13.51
CA LYS A 74 -0.63 -25.72 12.55
C LYS A 74 -1.22 -25.81 11.13
N PRO A 75 -2.52 -26.10 10.94
CA PRO A 75 -3.14 -26.04 9.62
C PRO A 75 -2.99 -24.67 8.97
N MET A 76 -3.23 -23.58 9.71
CA MET A 76 -3.12 -22.21 9.22
C MET A 76 -1.65 -21.86 8.86
N GLU A 77 -0.68 -22.21 9.68
CA GLU A 77 0.75 -22.01 9.38
C GLU A 77 1.16 -22.72 8.08
N LYS A 78 0.74 -23.98 7.90
CA LYS A 78 1.00 -24.76 6.67
C LYS A 78 0.37 -24.11 5.45
N TYR A 79 -0.89 -23.69 5.57
CA TYR A 79 -1.61 -22.96 4.51
C TYR A 79 -0.88 -21.66 4.16
N ILE A 80 -0.56 -20.83 5.16
CA ILE A 80 0.13 -19.54 4.98
C ILE A 80 1.42 -19.73 4.20
N LYS A 81 2.26 -20.68 4.59
CA LYS A 81 3.51 -20.97 3.89
C LYS A 81 3.30 -21.32 2.41
N SER A 82 2.32 -22.15 2.11
CA SER A 82 1.98 -22.50 0.72
C SER A 82 1.43 -21.30 -0.05
N ARG A 83 0.51 -20.54 0.56
CA ARG A 83 -0.16 -19.42 -0.10
C ARG A 83 0.80 -18.25 -0.38
N ILE A 84 1.70 -17.94 0.54
CA ILE A 84 2.77 -16.94 0.34
C ILE A 84 3.63 -17.31 -0.87
N ASN A 85 4.03 -18.58 -1.01
CA ASN A 85 4.79 -19.03 -2.17
C ASN A 85 4.02 -18.86 -3.48
N THR A 86 2.72 -19.16 -3.50
CA THR A 86 1.87 -18.94 -4.68
C THR A 86 1.77 -17.44 -5.01
N LEU A 87 1.47 -16.61 -4.01
CA LEU A 87 1.35 -15.16 -4.19
C LEU A 87 2.67 -14.50 -4.61
N SER A 88 3.83 -15.10 -4.32
CA SER A 88 5.13 -14.59 -4.77
C SER A 88 5.33 -14.71 -6.29
N ALA A 89 4.65 -15.65 -6.95
CA ALA A 89 4.65 -15.80 -8.40
C ALA A 89 3.70 -14.83 -9.10
N ASP A 90 2.70 -14.31 -8.37
CA ASP A 90 1.76 -13.32 -8.87
C ASP A 90 2.43 -11.93 -8.85
N ASP A 91 2.22 -11.14 -9.89
CA ASP A 91 2.72 -9.74 -9.97
C ASP A 91 1.93 -8.82 -9.01
N LEU A 92 2.01 -9.12 -7.71
CA LEU A 92 1.28 -8.45 -6.65
C LEU A 92 1.84 -7.04 -6.40
N CYS A 93 0.99 -6.02 -6.56
CA CYS A 93 1.38 -4.62 -6.36
C CYS A 93 0.74 -3.96 -5.14
N GLY A 94 -0.07 -4.70 -4.38
CA GLY A 94 -0.71 -4.23 -3.16
C GLY A 94 -1.59 -5.29 -2.54
N TYR A 95 -2.06 -5.05 -1.30
CA TYR A 95 -3.05 -5.91 -0.64
C TYR A 95 -4.03 -5.09 0.20
N ILE A 96 -5.33 -5.40 0.09
CA ILE A 96 -6.39 -4.83 0.94
C ILE A 96 -6.89 -5.91 1.88
N PHE A 97 -6.60 -5.73 3.15
CA PHE A 97 -6.97 -6.68 4.21
C PHE A 97 -8.33 -6.37 4.82
N LYS A 98 -9.02 -7.43 5.30
CA LYS A 98 -10.18 -7.29 6.18
C LYS A 98 -9.74 -6.96 7.60
N SER A 99 -10.12 -5.79 8.10
CA SER A 99 -9.81 -5.36 9.47
C SER A 99 -10.40 -6.29 10.54
N LYS A 100 -9.72 -6.39 11.68
CA LYS A 100 -10.13 -7.11 12.88
C LYS A 100 -10.35 -8.63 12.70
N SER A 101 -9.98 -9.22 11.55
CA SER A 101 -10.03 -10.68 11.36
C SER A 101 -8.81 -11.34 12.02
N PRO A 102 -8.97 -12.49 12.71
CA PRO A 102 -7.85 -13.23 13.28
C PRO A 102 -6.82 -13.70 12.25
N SER A 103 -7.24 -13.88 11.01
CA SER A 103 -6.38 -14.24 9.88
C SER A 103 -5.90 -13.01 9.11
N CYS A 104 -6.82 -12.10 8.72
CA CYS A 104 -6.54 -11.02 7.77
C CYS A 104 -6.30 -9.63 8.40
N GLY A 105 -6.53 -9.42 9.70
CA GLY A 105 -6.39 -8.10 10.30
C GLY A 105 -4.94 -7.63 10.31
N MET A 106 -4.63 -6.46 9.74
CA MET A 106 -3.27 -5.91 9.76
C MET A 106 -2.81 -5.52 11.16
N SER A 107 -3.74 -5.09 12.00
CA SER A 107 -3.49 -4.61 13.35
C SER A 107 -4.78 -4.66 14.17
N ARG A 108 -4.68 -4.42 15.47
CA ARG A 108 -5.85 -4.33 16.38
C ARG A 108 -6.70 -5.60 16.40
N VAL A 109 -6.16 -6.75 16.00
CA VAL A 109 -6.80 -8.04 16.23
C VAL A 109 -6.68 -8.38 17.71
N PRO A 110 -7.80 -8.72 18.39
CA PRO A 110 -7.76 -9.12 19.79
C PRO A 110 -6.91 -10.38 19.98
N LEU A 111 -6.00 -10.33 20.94
CA LEU A 111 -5.23 -11.46 21.43
C LEU A 111 -5.59 -11.71 22.88
N TYR A 112 -5.96 -12.93 23.21
CA TYR A 112 -6.37 -13.36 24.54
C TYR A 112 -5.23 -14.14 25.21
N SER A 113 -5.05 -13.98 26.53
CA SER A 113 -4.03 -14.75 27.26
C SER A 113 -4.37 -16.24 27.32
N GLU A 114 -5.63 -16.56 27.63
CA GLU A 114 -6.16 -17.91 27.78
C GLU A 114 -7.60 -17.97 27.28
N PHE A 115 -8.11 -19.19 27.12
CA PHE A 115 -9.50 -19.41 26.75
C PHE A 115 -10.44 -18.89 27.87
N GLY A 116 -11.43 -18.08 27.49
CA GLY A 116 -12.36 -17.44 28.45
C GLY A 116 -11.80 -16.19 29.15
N SER A 117 -10.52 -15.83 28.94
CA SER A 117 -9.93 -14.67 29.57
C SER A 117 -10.34 -13.35 28.89
N HIS A 118 -10.14 -12.24 29.62
CA HIS A 118 -10.24 -10.91 29.03
C HIS A 118 -9.11 -10.68 28.02
N LYS A 119 -9.39 -9.87 27.00
CA LYS A 119 -8.44 -9.44 26.01
C LYS A 119 -7.24 -8.74 26.65
N VAL A 120 -6.03 -9.19 26.31
CA VAL A 120 -4.78 -8.67 26.91
C VAL A 120 -4.07 -7.70 25.98
N LYS A 121 -3.95 -8.02 24.69
CA LYS A 121 -3.17 -7.25 23.70
C LYS A 121 -3.88 -7.17 22.36
N HIS A 122 -3.32 -6.40 21.45
CA HIS A 122 -3.72 -6.34 20.05
C HIS A 122 -2.50 -6.63 19.17
N GLY A 123 -2.71 -7.39 18.12
CA GLY A 123 -1.68 -7.69 17.14
C GLY A 123 -2.26 -7.81 15.72
N PRO A 124 -1.45 -8.22 14.77
CA PRO A 124 -1.90 -8.62 13.44
C PRO A 124 -2.50 -10.03 13.45
N GLY A 125 -3.34 -10.31 12.48
CA GLY A 125 -3.79 -11.66 12.17
C GLY A 125 -2.68 -12.50 11.53
N MET A 126 -2.76 -13.83 11.67
CA MET A 126 -1.66 -14.72 11.29
C MET A 126 -1.25 -14.59 9.82
N PHE A 127 -2.21 -14.58 8.89
CA PHE A 127 -1.93 -14.43 7.46
C PHE A 127 -1.40 -13.01 7.13
N ALA A 128 -2.04 -11.97 7.68
CA ALA A 128 -1.62 -10.60 7.43
C ALA A 128 -0.19 -10.34 7.91
N ASN A 129 0.18 -10.86 9.11
CA ASN A 129 1.54 -10.75 9.64
C ASN A 129 2.56 -11.43 8.73
N ALA A 130 2.29 -12.67 8.34
CA ALA A 130 3.17 -13.42 7.46
C ALA A 130 3.31 -12.77 6.08
N PHE A 131 2.21 -12.25 5.51
CA PHE A 131 2.23 -11.54 4.23
C PHE A 131 3.10 -10.28 4.30
N ILE A 132 2.88 -9.43 5.29
CA ILE A 132 3.62 -8.16 5.44
C ILE A 132 5.13 -8.43 5.61
N ASN A 133 5.49 -9.44 6.39
CA ASN A 133 6.89 -9.82 6.61
C ASN A 133 7.53 -10.44 5.35
N SER A 134 6.77 -11.19 4.56
CA SER A 134 7.27 -11.82 3.33
C SER A 134 7.37 -10.84 2.15
N PHE A 135 6.53 -9.82 2.14
CA PHE A 135 6.45 -8.82 1.07
C PHE A 135 6.57 -7.39 1.62
N PRO A 136 7.71 -7.02 2.25
CA PRO A 136 7.84 -5.75 2.98
C PRO A 136 7.71 -4.49 2.10
N LEU A 137 7.93 -4.62 0.79
CA LEU A 137 7.82 -3.51 -0.15
C LEU A 137 6.41 -3.37 -0.75
N VAL A 138 5.58 -4.42 -0.65
CA VAL A 138 4.22 -4.40 -1.20
C VAL A 138 3.32 -3.51 -0.34
N PRO A 139 2.67 -2.50 -0.91
CA PRO A 139 1.73 -1.65 -0.17
C PRO A 139 0.56 -2.45 0.39
N THR A 140 0.32 -2.30 1.67
CA THR A 140 -0.82 -2.93 2.36
C THR A 140 -1.67 -1.88 3.05
N GLU A 141 -2.99 -2.12 3.11
CA GLU A 141 -3.93 -1.31 3.87
C GLU A 141 -5.19 -2.13 4.25
N ASP A 142 -5.96 -1.68 5.24
CA ASP A 142 -7.27 -2.29 5.54
C ASP A 142 -8.44 -1.42 5.03
N GLU A 143 -9.58 -2.05 4.79
CA GLU A 143 -10.76 -1.40 4.23
C GLU A 143 -11.29 -0.26 5.13
N GLY A 144 -11.16 -0.39 6.44
CA GLY A 144 -11.61 0.64 7.37
C GLY A 144 -10.79 1.92 7.25
N ARG A 145 -9.47 1.77 7.11
CA ARG A 145 -8.56 2.92 6.94
C ARG A 145 -8.66 3.56 5.56
N LEU A 146 -9.01 2.80 4.53
CA LEU A 146 -9.27 3.35 3.19
C LEU A 146 -10.48 4.29 3.14
N ASN A 147 -11.28 4.41 4.20
CA ASN A 147 -12.30 5.44 4.32
C ASN A 147 -11.72 6.84 4.56
N ASP A 148 -10.48 6.95 5.08
CA ASP A 148 -9.76 8.23 5.14
C ASP A 148 -9.22 8.58 3.74
N PRO A 149 -9.63 9.72 3.12
CA PRO A 149 -9.19 10.09 1.78
C PRO A 149 -7.67 10.23 1.64
N ARG A 150 -6.97 10.70 2.67
CA ARG A 150 -5.51 10.89 2.64
C ARG A 150 -4.77 9.54 2.70
N ILE A 151 -5.28 8.57 3.47
CA ILE A 151 -4.73 7.20 3.51
C ILE A 151 -4.99 6.50 2.19
N ARG A 152 -6.20 6.64 1.67
CA ARG A 152 -6.63 6.09 0.38
C ARG A 152 -5.76 6.56 -0.77
N GLU A 153 -5.56 7.87 -0.90
CA GLU A 153 -4.71 8.46 -1.93
C GLU A 153 -3.27 7.96 -1.80
N ASN A 154 -2.71 7.95 -0.59
CA ASN A 154 -1.37 7.43 -0.35
C ASN A 154 -1.24 5.95 -0.72
N PHE A 155 -2.21 5.11 -0.37
CA PHE A 155 -2.21 3.70 -0.76
C PHE A 155 -2.20 3.53 -2.28
N ILE A 156 -3.07 4.25 -3.00
CA ILE A 156 -3.13 4.21 -4.47
C ILE A 156 -1.80 4.65 -5.09
N VAL A 157 -1.23 5.75 -4.63
CA VAL A 157 0.08 6.24 -5.08
C VAL A 157 1.16 5.19 -4.88
N ARG A 158 1.21 4.54 -3.72
CA ARG A 158 2.17 3.46 -3.42
C ARG A 158 1.99 2.26 -4.34
N VAL A 159 0.78 1.80 -4.57
CA VAL A 159 0.47 0.66 -5.46
C VAL A 159 0.96 0.92 -6.89
N PHE A 160 0.62 2.07 -7.46
CA PHE A 160 1.08 2.40 -8.81
C PHE A 160 2.58 2.65 -8.90
N SER A 161 3.18 3.23 -7.86
CA SER A 161 4.63 3.44 -7.80
C SER A 161 5.38 2.12 -7.70
N PHE A 162 4.89 1.19 -6.88
CA PHE A 162 5.45 -0.15 -6.76
C PHE A 162 5.31 -0.95 -8.07
N LYS A 163 4.17 -0.84 -8.77
CA LYS A 163 4.02 -1.45 -10.11
C LYS A 163 5.06 -0.92 -11.10
N ARG A 164 5.28 0.42 -11.15
CA ARG A 164 6.30 1.01 -12.02
C ARG A 164 7.71 0.54 -11.63
N PHE A 165 7.97 0.40 -10.34
CA PHE A 165 9.25 -0.14 -9.85
C PHE A 165 9.44 -1.60 -10.27
N ASN A 166 8.43 -2.46 -10.13
CA ASN A 166 8.49 -3.84 -10.61
C ASN A 166 8.72 -3.92 -12.12
N LEU A 167 8.10 -3.05 -12.91
CA LEU A 167 8.35 -2.97 -14.34
C LEU A 167 9.80 -2.60 -14.66
N LEU A 168 10.46 -1.76 -13.84
CA LEU A 168 11.89 -1.49 -13.96
C LEU A 168 12.74 -2.72 -13.60
N LEU A 169 12.38 -3.43 -12.53
CA LEU A 169 13.11 -4.61 -12.07
C LEU A 169 13.10 -5.76 -13.08
N ASN A 170 11.97 -5.92 -13.80
CA ASN A 170 11.78 -6.95 -14.82
C ASN A 170 12.49 -6.66 -16.16
N GLN A 171 13.03 -5.45 -16.32
CA GLN A 171 13.81 -5.11 -17.51
C GLN A 171 15.29 -5.50 -17.36
N LYS A 172 15.96 -5.72 -18.50
CA LYS A 172 17.43 -5.83 -18.51
C LYS A 172 18.02 -4.61 -17.80
N PHE A 173 18.90 -4.87 -16.85
CA PHE A 173 19.55 -3.81 -16.05
C PHE A 173 20.29 -2.79 -16.95
N SER A 174 20.08 -1.52 -16.68
CA SER A 174 20.76 -0.41 -17.35
C SER A 174 20.74 0.81 -16.43
N LEU A 175 21.90 1.38 -16.13
CA LEU A 175 22.01 2.57 -15.29
C LEU A 175 21.18 3.75 -15.85
N GLY A 176 21.14 3.93 -17.18
CA GLY A 176 20.31 4.95 -17.80
C GLY A 176 18.83 4.81 -17.49
N LYS A 177 18.30 3.57 -17.42
CA LYS A 177 16.91 3.32 -17.01
C LYS A 177 16.67 3.67 -15.54
N TRP A 178 17.63 3.42 -14.65
CA TRP A 178 17.57 3.78 -13.23
C TRP A 178 17.57 5.28 -13.02
N VAL A 179 18.47 6.00 -13.69
CA VAL A 179 18.49 7.47 -13.70
C VAL A 179 17.16 8.03 -14.21
N LYS A 180 16.66 7.49 -15.33
CA LYS A 180 15.35 7.90 -15.88
C LYS A 180 14.21 7.67 -14.91
N PHE A 181 14.15 6.48 -14.28
CA PHE A 181 13.13 6.17 -13.28
C PHE A 181 13.19 7.13 -12.10
N HIS A 182 14.37 7.38 -11.53
CA HIS A 182 14.56 8.33 -10.43
C HIS A 182 14.12 9.74 -10.84
N THR A 183 14.52 10.20 -12.01
CA THR A 183 14.13 11.53 -12.54
C THR A 183 12.61 11.66 -12.72
N GLN A 184 11.95 10.62 -13.22
CA GLN A 184 10.50 10.61 -13.40
C GLN A 184 9.73 10.64 -12.07
N HIS A 185 10.32 10.16 -10.97
CA HIS A 185 9.71 10.14 -9.64
C HIS A 185 10.20 11.29 -8.73
N LYS A 186 11.05 12.19 -9.24
CA LYS A 186 11.62 13.31 -8.47
C LYS A 186 10.56 14.09 -7.68
N PHE A 187 9.55 14.58 -8.34
CA PHE A 187 8.51 15.40 -7.70
C PHE A 187 7.66 14.62 -6.72
N LEU A 188 7.37 13.36 -7.02
CA LEU A 188 6.67 12.46 -6.11
C LEU A 188 7.48 12.27 -4.82
N LEU A 189 8.76 11.96 -4.94
CA LEU A 189 9.65 11.78 -3.80
C LEU A 189 9.76 13.05 -2.95
N LEU A 190 9.94 14.21 -3.58
CA LEU A 190 9.99 15.50 -2.89
C LEU A 190 8.69 15.81 -2.13
N ALA A 191 7.53 15.45 -2.68
CA ALA A 191 6.24 15.62 -2.02
C ALA A 191 6.07 14.73 -0.79
N HIS A 192 6.75 13.59 -0.76
CA HIS A 192 6.67 12.64 0.35
C HIS A 192 7.80 12.83 1.36
N SER A 193 9.08 12.77 0.91
CA SER A 193 10.25 12.87 1.78
C SER A 193 11.47 13.43 1.04
N ARG A 194 11.85 14.65 1.37
CA ARG A 194 13.06 15.29 0.84
C ARG A 194 14.31 14.48 1.17
N LYS A 195 14.43 14.00 2.41
CA LYS A 195 15.57 13.19 2.84
C LYS A 195 15.75 11.98 1.93
N HIS A 196 14.69 11.16 1.77
CA HIS A 196 14.80 9.97 0.91
C HIS A 196 15.04 10.32 -0.57
N TYR A 197 14.55 11.45 -1.04
CA TYR A 197 14.90 11.92 -2.40
C TYR A 197 16.39 12.15 -2.54
N ASP A 198 17.01 12.82 -1.57
CA ASP A 198 18.45 13.11 -1.57
C ASP A 198 19.27 11.80 -1.41
N ASP A 199 18.89 10.90 -0.49
CA ASP A 199 19.51 9.57 -0.29
C ASP A 199 19.44 8.69 -1.56
N LEU A 200 18.28 8.67 -2.23
CA LEU A 200 18.09 7.95 -3.50
C LEU A 200 18.89 8.57 -4.64
N GLY A 201 19.02 9.91 -4.66
CA GLY A 201 19.83 10.63 -5.63
C GLY A 201 21.31 10.26 -5.50
N GLU A 202 21.83 10.23 -4.28
CA GLU A 202 23.20 9.78 -3.99
C GLU A 202 23.42 8.32 -4.38
N LEU A 203 22.49 7.43 -4.04
CA LEU A 203 22.55 6.03 -4.42
C LEU A 203 22.62 5.84 -5.95
N VAL A 204 21.83 6.61 -6.71
CA VAL A 204 21.85 6.57 -8.18
C VAL A 204 23.14 7.17 -8.73
N ALA A 205 23.67 8.25 -8.16
CA ALA A 205 24.94 8.86 -8.58
C ALA A 205 26.12 7.87 -8.44
N HIS A 206 26.15 7.11 -7.34
CA HIS A 206 27.18 6.11 -7.07
C HIS A 206 26.88 4.70 -7.64
N SER A 207 25.84 4.57 -8.45
CA SER A 207 25.36 3.27 -8.96
C SER A 207 26.37 2.48 -9.81
N LYS A 208 27.41 3.13 -10.35
CA LYS A 208 28.49 2.46 -11.09
C LYS A 208 29.39 1.58 -10.21
N THR A 209 29.49 1.89 -8.93
CA THR A 209 30.36 1.19 -7.96
C THR A 209 29.60 0.15 -7.15
N ILE A 210 28.28 0.05 -7.30
CA ILE A 210 27.39 -0.83 -6.53
C ILE A 210 26.96 -1.99 -7.41
N LYS A 211 26.92 -3.21 -6.85
CA LYS A 211 26.38 -4.38 -7.56
C LYS A 211 24.90 -4.17 -7.93
N PRO A 212 24.46 -4.56 -9.14
CA PRO A 212 23.07 -4.37 -9.56
C PRO A 212 22.02 -4.96 -8.60
N SER A 213 22.29 -6.10 -7.99
CA SER A 213 21.38 -6.72 -7.00
C SER A 213 21.25 -5.88 -5.73
N GLU A 214 22.33 -5.32 -5.26
CA GLU A 214 22.36 -4.46 -4.08
C GLU A 214 21.68 -3.11 -4.36
N LEU A 215 21.94 -2.51 -5.54
CA LEU A 215 21.25 -1.29 -5.97
C LEU A 215 19.75 -1.51 -6.01
N LYS A 216 19.28 -2.61 -6.63
CA LYS A 216 17.86 -2.95 -6.72
C LYS A 216 17.20 -3.03 -5.34
N LYS A 217 17.86 -3.72 -4.41
CA LYS A 217 17.35 -3.89 -3.04
C LYS A 217 17.29 -2.58 -2.28
N LYS A 218 18.43 -1.87 -2.16
CA LYS A 218 18.51 -0.61 -1.41
C LYS A 218 17.60 0.47 -1.98
N TYR A 219 17.56 0.60 -3.32
CA TYR A 219 16.70 1.57 -3.96
C TYR A 219 15.22 1.27 -3.69
N GLY A 220 14.80 0.01 -3.81
CA GLY A 220 13.42 -0.39 -3.56
C GLY A 220 12.98 -0.11 -2.12
N GLU A 221 13.83 -0.45 -1.15
CA GLU A 221 13.60 -0.18 0.27
C GLU A 221 13.41 1.32 0.51
N LEU A 222 14.38 2.16 0.13
CA LEU A 222 14.31 3.61 0.31
C LEU A 222 13.15 4.26 -0.47
N PHE A 223 12.88 3.78 -1.70
CA PHE A 223 11.80 4.30 -2.54
C PHE A 223 10.43 4.05 -1.93
N MET A 224 10.18 2.82 -1.49
CA MET A 224 8.90 2.48 -0.89
C MET A 224 8.74 3.06 0.52
N GLU A 225 9.83 3.15 1.30
CA GLU A 225 9.84 3.83 2.59
C GLU A 225 9.50 5.32 2.45
N ALA A 226 10.11 6.02 1.49
CA ALA A 226 9.78 7.42 1.19
C ALA A 226 8.28 7.64 1.03
N LEU A 227 7.62 6.74 0.30
CA LEU A 227 6.20 6.82 -0.01
C LEU A 227 5.27 6.43 1.15
N THR A 228 5.79 5.82 2.23
CA THR A 228 5.00 5.59 3.46
C THR A 228 4.69 6.91 4.17
N SER A 229 5.58 7.91 4.05
CA SER A 229 5.34 9.26 4.55
C SER A 229 4.25 9.93 3.72
N LYS A 230 3.15 10.33 4.35
CA LYS A 230 2.09 11.05 3.63
C LYS A 230 2.61 12.41 3.16
N SER A 231 2.25 12.79 1.95
CA SER A 231 2.44 14.17 1.48
C SER A 231 1.54 15.12 2.28
N THR A 232 1.98 16.35 2.43
CA THR A 232 1.22 17.41 3.12
C THR A 232 0.96 18.57 2.17
N PRO A 233 -0.08 19.41 2.41
CA PRO A 233 -0.33 20.59 1.60
C PRO A 233 0.92 21.46 1.42
N LYS A 234 1.70 21.67 2.49
CA LYS A 234 2.96 22.44 2.43
C LYS A 234 3.97 21.82 1.47
N LYS A 235 4.27 20.52 1.61
CA LYS A 235 5.23 19.82 0.73
C LYS A 235 4.78 19.82 -0.72
N ASN A 236 3.49 19.59 -0.97
CA ASN A 236 2.94 19.63 -2.32
C ASN A 236 3.00 21.04 -2.91
N THR A 237 2.73 22.08 -2.12
CA THR A 237 2.89 23.49 -2.54
C THR A 237 4.32 23.79 -2.99
N ASP A 238 5.31 23.38 -2.20
CA ASP A 238 6.73 23.55 -2.55
C ASP A 238 7.07 22.86 -3.89
N VAL A 239 6.54 21.66 -4.10
CA VAL A 239 6.71 20.90 -5.36
C VAL A 239 6.00 21.58 -6.53
N LEU A 240 4.76 22.06 -6.36
CA LEU A 240 4.01 22.75 -7.40
C LEU A 240 4.70 24.05 -7.84
N LEU A 241 5.20 24.84 -6.89
CA LEU A 241 5.98 26.04 -7.17
C LEU A 241 7.28 25.70 -7.93
N HIS A 242 7.95 24.61 -7.56
CA HIS A 242 9.14 24.13 -8.27
C HIS A 242 8.79 23.72 -9.72
N MET A 243 7.67 22.99 -9.92
CA MET A 243 7.20 22.62 -11.27
C MET A 243 6.87 23.84 -12.11
N MET A 244 6.16 24.83 -11.53
CA MET A 244 5.89 26.11 -12.20
C MET A 244 7.16 26.85 -12.61
N GLY A 245 8.23 26.73 -11.81
CA GLY A 245 9.54 27.34 -12.11
C GLY A 245 10.12 26.92 -13.48
N PHE A 246 9.88 25.65 -13.90
CA PHE A 246 10.31 25.19 -15.23
C PHE A 246 9.51 25.82 -16.37
N LEU A 247 8.28 26.20 -16.13
CA LEU A 247 7.40 26.84 -17.11
C LEU A 247 7.53 28.35 -17.14
N LYS A 248 8.27 28.96 -16.18
CA LYS A 248 8.31 30.41 -15.93
C LYS A 248 8.56 31.27 -17.18
N LYS A 249 9.37 30.78 -18.11
CA LYS A 249 9.72 31.54 -19.34
C LYS A 249 8.69 31.37 -20.47
N LEU A 250 7.83 30.37 -20.37
CA LEU A 250 6.85 30.01 -21.40
C LEU A 250 5.47 30.62 -21.12
N LEU A 251 5.15 30.86 -19.85
CA LEU A 251 3.85 31.34 -19.40
C LEU A 251 3.70 32.85 -19.57
N THR A 252 2.53 33.28 -19.99
CA THR A 252 2.09 34.69 -19.92
C THR A 252 1.91 35.14 -18.46
N LYS A 253 1.75 36.45 -18.26
CA LYS A 253 1.50 37.01 -16.92
C LYS A 253 0.22 36.46 -16.31
N ILE A 254 -0.88 36.41 -17.08
CA ILE A 254 -2.19 35.89 -16.64
C ILE A 254 -2.07 34.42 -16.24
N GLU A 255 -1.46 33.57 -17.06
CA GLU A 255 -1.29 32.16 -16.76
C GLU A 255 -0.47 31.91 -15.48
N LYS A 256 0.55 32.76 -15.21
CA LYS A 256 1.30 32.69 -13.95
C LYS A 256 0.44 33.04 -12.73
N GLU A 257 -0.34 34.12 -12.85
CA GLU A 257 -1.24 34.56 -11.78
C GLU A 257 -2.30 33.51 -11.48
N ASP A 258 -2.89 32.88 -12.50
CA ASP A 258 -3.86 31.78 -12.35
C ASP A 258 -3.26 30.55 -11.66
N ILE A 259 -2.05 30.15 -12.04
CA ILE A 259 -1.38 29.01 -11.39
C ILE A 259 -1.05 29.34 -9.94
N LEU A 260 -0.52 30.52 -9.66
CA LEU A 260 -0.12 30.93 -8.30
C LEU A 260 -1.33 31.04 -7.37
N SER A 261 -2.43 31.64 -7.83
CA SER A 261 -3.66 31.72 -7.04
C SER A 261 -4.23 30.33 -6.76
N THR A 262 -4.26 29.45 -7.77
CA THR A 262 -4.74 28.07 -7.60
C THR A 262 -3.87 27.27 -6.63
N ILE A 263 -2.54 27.49 -6.63
CA ILE A 263 -1.61 26.86 -5.67
C ILE A 263 -1.88 27.39 -4.25
N GLU A 264 -2.14 28.68 -4.08
CA GLU A 264 -2.44 29.27 -2.76
C GLU A 264 -3.80 28.79 -2.22
N ASP A 265 -4.81 28.67 -3.07
CA ASP A 265 -6.11 28.08 -2.71
C ASP A 265 -5.96 26.60 -2.27
N TYR A 266 -5.08 25.83 -2.96
CA TYR A 266 -4.73 24.49 -2.52
C TYR A 266 -4.00 24.50 -1.17
N ARG A 267 -3.03 25.39 -0.99
CA ARG A 267 -2.29 25.53 0.28
C ARG A 267 -3.21 25.84 1.45
N SER A 268 -4.21 26.68 1.20
CA SER A 268 -5.26 27.05 2.16
C SER A 268 -6.35 25.98 2.32
N GLU A 269 -6.18 24.81 1.71
CA GLU A 269 -7.11 23.66 1.72
C GLU A 269 -8.52 23.99 1.15
N ILE A 270 -8.66 25.07 0.36
CA ILE A 270 -9.89 25.45 -0.35
C ILE A 270 -10.09 24.53 -1.57
N LEU A 271 -9.02 24.24 -2.30
CA LEU A 271 -9.04 23.37 -3.47
C LEU A 271 -8.30 22.06 -3.23
N PRO A 272 -8.73 20.93 -3.85
CA PRO A 272 -7.98 19.69 -3.81
C PRO A 272 -6.74 19.73 -4.73
N LEU A 273 -5.72 18.91 -4.42
CA LEU A 273 -4.44 18.83 -5.15
C LEU A 273 -4.59 18.65 -6.66
N ILE A 274 -5.61 17.91 -7.10
CA ILE A 274 -5.83 17.63 -8.52
C ILE A 274 -6.03 18.89 -9.36
N VAL A 275 -6.53 19.99 -8.77
CA VAL A 275 -6.80 21.24 -9.50
C VAL A 275 -5.50 21.90 -9.97
N PRO A 276 -4.55 22.30 -9.08
CA PRO A 276 -3.28 22.88 -9.52
C PRO A 276 -2.44 21.91 -10.37
N VAL A 277 -2.47 20.60 -10.07
CA VAL A 277 -1.80 19.59 -10.90
C VAL A 277 -2.37 19.54 -12.32
N THR A 278 -3.69 19.64 -12.48
CA THR A 278 -4.32 19.64 -13.79
C THR A 278 -4.00 20.89 -14.58
N LEU A 279 -3.98 22.06 -13.92
CA LEU A 279 -3.63 23.33 -14.55
C LEU A 279 -2.17 23.32 -15.03
N ILE A 280 -1.23 22.91 -14.18
CA ILE A 280 0.19 22.74 -14.57
C ILE A 280 0.34 21.75 -15.72
N ARG A 281 -0.33 20.60 -15.66
CA ARG A 281 -0.32 19.59 -16.74
C ARG A 281 -0.87 20.15 -18.06
N HIS A 282 -1.88 21.00 -18.01
CA HIS A 282 -2.41 21.68 -19.20
C HIS A 282 -1.32 22.56 -19.83
N GLN A 283 -0.63 23.37 -19.04
CA GLN A 283 0.44 24.24 -19.54
C GLN A 283 1.64 23.45 -20.10
N VAL A 284 2.03 22.35 -19.46
CA VAL A 284 3.06 21.43 -19.99
C VAL A 284 2.70 20.83 -21.35
N LYS A 285 1.40 20.62 -21.61
CA LYS A 285 0.94 20.11 -22.92
C LYS A 285 0.85 21.20 -23.99
N LYS A 286 0.63 22.44 -23.57
CA LYS A 286 0.53 23.60 -24.46
C LYS A 286 1.91 24.02 -24.98
N HIS A 287 2.92 23.87 -24.14
CA HIS A 287 4.31 24.27 -24.41
C HIS A 287 5.24 23.06 -24.51
#